data_090618af84f1ab9d5be8ce287b1488b6
#
_entry.id   090618af84f1ab9d5be8ce287b1488b6
#
_cell.length_a   1.000
_cell.length_b   1.000
_cell.length_c   1.000
_cell.angle_alpha   90.00
_cell.angle_beta   90.00
_cell.angle_gamma   90.00
#
_symmetry.space_group_name_H-M   'P 1'
#
loop_
_entity.id
_entity.type
_entity.pdbx_description
1 polymer ?
#
loop_
_entity_poly.entity_id
_entity_poly.type
_entity_poly.pdbx_seq_one_letter_code
_entity_poly.pdbx_strand_id
1 'polypeptide(L)'
;MTLPFGASEIWYAFAFASPSRPRIELYFGSPDADRNESAFKVFEMRRQALEAGFGEPLDFQPLEGKKASRIVAWGPTTHTIMDPAQHPQVAGWFIETMARFRQVTQAFKSATAHQPTAAPLASEGI
;
A
#
# COMPACT_ATOMS: atom_id res chain seq x y z
N MET A 1 8.44 -10.99 -1.24
CA MET A 1 9.07 -10.34 -0.09
C MET A 1 8.12 -9.33 0.53
N THR A 2 8.03 -9.32 1.84
CA THR A 2 7.14 -8.41 2.55
C THR A 2 7.90 -7.66 3.64
N LEU A 3 7.40 -6.47 3.98
CA LEU A 3 7.93 -5.64 5.06
C LEU A 3 6.77 -5.20 5.94
N PRO A 4 6.96 -5.12 7.26
CA PRO A 4 5.87 -4.72 8.14
C PRO A 4 5.50 -3.25 7.92
N PHE A 5 4.21 -2.97 7.98
CA PHE A 5 3.72 -1.59 8.00
C PHE A 5 3.81 -1.00 9.40
N GLY A 6 3.69 -1.85 10.41
CA GLY A 6 3.71 -1.41 11.80
C GLY A 6 2.34 -1.40 12.44
N ALA A 7 1.31 -1.82 11.72
CA ALA A 7 -0.01 -2.08 12.27
C ALA A 7 -0.32 -3.55 12.01
N SER A 8 -1.18 -4.12 12.83
CA SER A 8 -1.46 -5.55 12.77
C SER A 8 -2.03 -5.93 11.41
N GLU A 9 -1.43 -6.95 10.81
CA GLU A 9 -1.96 -7.59 9.60
C GLU A 9 -2.01 -6.67 8.38
N ILE A 10 -1.15 -5.66 8.37
CA ILE A 10 -0.95 -4.78 7.23
C ILE A 10 0.55 -4.79 6.94
N TRP A 11 0.92 -5.02 5.69
CA TRP A 11 2.32 -5.05 5.31
C TRP A 11 2.53 -4.59 3.88
N TYR A 12 3.78 -4.22 3.59
CA TYR A 12 4.20 -3.89 2.23
C TYR A 12 4.66 -5.16 1.52
N ALA A 13 4.43 -5.23 0.24
CA ALA A 13 4.90 -6.34 -0.56
C ALA A 13 5.52 -5.84 -1.87
N PHE A 14 6.58 -6.52 -2.29
CA PHE A 14 7.13 -6.43 -3.64
C PHE A 14 6.52 -7.57 -4.43
N ALA A 15 5.99 -7.28 -5.60
CA ALA A 15 5.33 -8.30 -6.38
C ALA A 15 5.52 -8.05 -7.88
N PHE A 16 5.19 -9.06 -8.65
CA PHE A 16 5.15 -8.96 -10.10
C PHE A 16 3.79 -9.42 -10.58
N ALA A 17 3.22 -8.67 -11.50
CA ALA A 17 1.97 -9.06 -12.12
C ALA A 17 2.24 -9.49 -13.56
N SER A 18 1.32 -10.20 -14.15
CA SER A 18 1.46 -10.67 -15.50
C SER A 18 1.59 -9.50 -16.47
N PRO A 19 2.55 -9.56 -17.41
CA PRO A 19 3.49 -10.66 -17.64
C PRO A 19 4.80 -10.56 -16.86
N SER A 20 4.89 -9.80 -15.83
CA SER A 20 6.02 -9.64 -14.91
C SER A 20 6.34 -8.17 -14.66
N ARG A 21 5.34 -7.37 -14.75
CA ARG A 21 5.43 -5.96 -14.42
C ARG A 21 5.62 -5.82 -12.90
N PRO A 22 6.63 -5.05 -12.46
CA PRO A 22 6.85 -4.87 -11.03
C PRO A 22 5.76 -4.00 -10.40
N ARG A 23 5.46 -4.30 -9.16
CA ARG A 23 4.53 -3.47 -8.39
C ARG A 23 4.90 -3.53 -6.91
N ILE A 24 4.51 -2.48 -6.21
CA ILE A 24 4.62 -2.40 -4.76
C ILE A 24 3.21 -2.28 -4.23
N GLU A 25 2.90 -2.95 -3.14
CA GLU A 25 1.56 -2.85 -2.58
C GLU A 25 1.58 -2.72 -1.08
N LEU A 26 0.57 -2.04 -0.56
CA LEU A 26 0.21 -2.07 0.84
C LEU A 26 -0.97 -3.02 0.96
N TYR A 27 -0.79 -4.11 1.66
CA TYR A 27 -1.73 -5.21 1.70
C TYR A 27 -2.43 -5.26 3.06
N PHE A 28 -3.75 -5.30 3.04
CA PHE A 28 -4.58 -5.38 4.24
C PHE A 28 -5.11 -6.81 4.32
N GLY A 29 -4.46 -7.61 5.13
CA GLY A 29 -4.65 -9.06 5.11
C GLY A 29 -5.11 -9.68 6.43
N SER A 30 -5.87 -8.95 7.25
CA SER A 30 -6.47 -9.52 8.43
C SER A 30 -7.45 -10.64 8.04
N PRO A 31 -7.60 -11.68 8.86
CA PRO A 31 -8.67 -12.65 8.66
C PRO A 31 -10.06 -12.02 8.78
N ASP A 32 -10.16 -10.86 9.39
CA ASP A 32 -11.43 -10.14 9.56
C ASP A 32 -11.60 -9.17 8.38
N ALA A 33 -12.52 -9.49 7.48
CA ALA A 33 -12.77 -8.68 6.29
C ALA A 33 -13.21 -7.25 6.64
N ASP A 34 -13.99 -7.09 7.69
CA ASP A 34 -14.46 -5.76 8.09
C ASP A 34 -13.30 -4.89 8.54
N ARG A 35 -12.34 -5.48 9.20
CA ARG A 35 -11.15 -4.81 9.65
C ARG A 35 -10.31 -4.32 8.47
N ASN A 36 -10.15 -5.17 7.46
CA ASN A 36 -9.44 -4.79 6.25
C ASN A 36 -10.14 -3.66 5.52
N GLU A 37 -11.44 -3.73 5.43
CA GLU A 37 -12.22 -2.70 4.75
C GLU A 37 -12.11 -1.37 5.48
N SER A 38 -12.23 -1.38 6.79
CA SER A 38 -12.13 -0.16 7.59
C SER A 38 -10.77 0.50 7.45
N ALA A 39 -9.70 -0.30 7.54
CA ALA A 39 -8.35 0.23 7.39
C ALA A 39 -8.11 0.77 5.99
N PHE A 40 -8.57 0.02 4.98
CA PHE A 40 -8.45 0.44 3.58
C PHE A 40 -9.13 1.79 3.35
N LYS A 41 -10.32 1.98 3.92
CA LYS A 41 -11.08 3.21 3.72
C LYS A 41 -10.39 4.42 4.33
N VAL A 42 -9.64 4.26 5.40
CA VAL A 42 -8.86 5.35 5.96
C VAL A 42 -7.91 5.93 4.90
N PHE A 43 -7.24 5.04 4.16
CA PHE A 43 -6.34 5.46 3.10
C PHE A 43 -7.10 5.97 1.88
N GLU A 44 -8.20 5.32 1.54
CA GLU A 44 -8.98 5.71 0.36
C GLU A 44 -9.53 7.12 0.53
N MET A 45 -9.95 7.49 1.71
CA MET A 45 -10.42 8.83 1.99
C MET A 45 -9.32 9.88 1.88
N ARG A 46 -8.07 9.47 1.90
CA ARG A 46 -6.92 10.35 1.79
C ARG A 46 -6.23 10.19 0.44
N ARG A 47 -6.94 9.66 -0.53
CA ARG A 47 -6.35 9.34 -1.83
C ARG A 47 -5.60 10.50 -2.45
N GLN A 48 -6.22 11.70 -2.45
CA GLN A 48 -5.58 12.86 -3.07
C GLN A 48 -4.27 13.22 -2.38
N ALA A 49 -4.26 13.21 -1.05
CA ALA A 49 -3.06 13.52 -0.30
C ALA A 49 -1.98 12.46 -0.52
N LEU A 50 -2.38 11.20 -0.57
CA LEU A 50 -1.42 10.12 -0.81
C LEU A 50 -0.80 10.24 -2.20
N GLU A 51 -1.61 10.44 -3.20
CA GLU A 51 -1.10 10.55 -4.57
C GLU A 51 -0.24 11.79 -4.76
N ALA A 52 -0.63 12.90 -4.13
CA ALA A 52 0.17 14.12 -4.21
C ALA A 52 1.55 13.94 -3.57
N GLY A 53 1.60 13.29 -2.41
CA GLY A 53 2.86 13.03 -1.72
C GLY A 53 3.71 11.98 -2.41
N PHE A 54 3.07 10.99 -3.01
CA PHE A 54 3.77 9.93 -3.73
C PHE A 54 4.30 10.43 -5.09
N GLY A 55 3.55 11.32 -5.73
CA GLY A 55 3.95 11.89 -7.01
C GLY A 55 3.33 11.23 -8.22
N GLU A 56 2.52 10.20 -8.03
CA GLU A 56 1.87 9.45 -9.11
C GLU A 56 0.54 8.89 -8.63
N PRO A 57 -0.36 8.57 -9.54
CA PRO A 57 -1.59 7.89 -9.16
C PRO A 57 -1.33 6.53 -8.53
N LEU A 58 -2.20 6.13 -7.61
CA LEU A 58 -2.15 4.83 -6.96
C LEU A 58 -3.42 4.06 -7.31
N ASP A 59 -3.30 2.74 -7.30
CA ASP A 59 -4.41 1.86 -7.66
C ASP A 59 -5.02 1.29 -6.37
N PHE A 60 -6.19 1.78 -6.00
CA PHE A 60 -6.88 1.33 -4.79
C PHE A 60 -7.79 0.16 -5.16
N GLN A 61 -7.45 -1.02 -4.65
CA GLN A 61 -8.16 -2.26 -4.98
C GLN A 61 -8.85 -2.85 -3.76
N PRO A 62 -10.14 -2.61 -3.60
CA PRO A 62 -10.87 -3.15 -2.44
C PRO A 62 -11.05 -4.67 -2.51
N LEU A 63 -10.80 -5.30 -3.66
CA LEU A 63 -10.91 -6.74 -3.82
C LEU A 63 -12.27 -7.28 -3.36
N GLU A 64 -13.32 -6.71 -3.91
CA GLU A 64 -14.68 -7.13 -3.58
C GLU A 64 -14.85 -8.64 -3.67
N GLY A 65 -15.63 -9.19 -2.76
CA GLY A 65 -15.83 -10.63 -2.70
C GLY A 65 -14.68 -11.36 -2.02
N LYS A 66 -13.64 -10.65 -1.59
CA LYS A 66 -12.51 -11.24 -0.89
C LYS A 66 -12.29 -10.52 0.42
N LYS A 67 -11.55 -11.16 1.32
CA LYS A 67 -11.29 -10.56 2.62
C LYS A 67 -10.26 -9.45 2.55
N ALA A 68 -9.30 -9.56 1.67
CA ALA A 68 -8.17 -8.64 1.62
C ALA A 68 -8.45 -7.43 0.73
N SER A 69 -7.70 -6.37 0.95
CA SER A 69 -7.68 -5.18 0.09
C SER A 69 -6.24 -4.76 -0.10
N ARG A 70 -5.97 -3.96 -1.11
CA ARG A 70 -4.60 -3.47 -1.32
C ARG A 70 -4.58 -2.15 -2.06
N ILE A 71 -3.48 -1.41 -1.86
CA ILE A 71 -3.17 -0.20 -2.60
C ILE A 71 -1.89 -0.47 -3.37
N VAL A 72 -1.89 -0.25 -4.66
CA VAL A 72 -0.81 -0.67 -5.55
C VAL A 72 -0.14 0.53 -6.22
N ALA A 73 1.18 0.53 -6.20
CA ALA A 73 2.01 1.42 -7.01
C ALA A 73 2.59 0.58 -8.13
N TRP A 74 2.15 0.82 -9.35
CA TRP A 74 2.57 0.04 -10.51
C TRP A 74 3.89 0.57 -11.07
N GLY A 75 4.79 -0.33 -11.41
CA GLY A 75 6.01 0.03 -12.11
C GLY A 75 5.77 0.30 -13.59
N PRO A 76 6.76 0.87 -14.25
CA PRO A 76 6.65 1.13 -15.69
C PRO A 76 6.42 -0.14 -16.47
N THR A 77 5.60 -0.06 -17.52
CA THR A 77 5.32 -1.23 -18.36
C THR A 77 6.57 -1.70 -19.12
N THR A 78 7.57 -0.83 -19.23
CA THR A 78 8.83 -1.17 -19.90
C THR A 78 9.78 -1.94 -18.99
N HIS A 79 9.50 -2.03 -17.69
CA HIS A 79 10.33 -2.76 -16.74
C HIS A 79 9.82 -4.20 -16.64
N THR A 80 10.73 -5.16 -16.75
CA THR A 80 10.38 -6.58 -16.61
C THR A 80 11.55 -7.36 -16.06
N ILE A 81 11.27 -8.39 -15.27
CA ILE A 81 12.33 -9.31 -14.83
C ILE A 81 12.62 -10.39 -15.86
N MET A 82 11.85 -10.44 -16.94
CA MET A 82 12.08 -11.42 -18.00
C MET A 82 13.39 -11.14 -18.75
N ASP A 83 13.86 -9.90 -18.69
CA ASP A 83 15.10 -9.52 -19.34
C ASP A 83 16.17 -9.28 -18.28
N PRO A 84 17.18 -10.17 -18.16
CA PRO A 84 18.21 -9.98 -17.14
C PRO A 84 18.93 -8.63 -17.21
N ALA A 85 19.01 -8.03 -18.39
CA ALA A 85 19.65 -6.72 -18.52
C ALA A 85 18.89 -5.62 -17.79
N GLN A 86 17.62 -5.85 -17.48
CA GLN A 86 16.80 -4.88 -16.77
C GLN A 86 16.74 -5.11 -15.26
N HIS A 87 17.37 -6.17 -14.75
CA HIS A 87 17.32 -6.46 -13.32
C HIS A 87 17.82 -5.30 -12.44
N PRO A 88 18.92 -4.63 -12.77
CA PRO A 88 19.34 -3.47 -11.96
C PRO A 88 18.32 -2.34 -11.98
N GLN A 89 17.68 -2.12 -13.12
CA GLN A 89 16.66 -1.10 -13.30
C GLN A 89 15.43 -1.40 -12.45
N VAL A 90 14.99 -2.66 -12.48
CA VAL A 90 13.84 -3.11 -11.69
C VAL A 90 14.15 -2.99 -10.19
N ALA A 91 15.35 -3.41 -9.78
CA ALA A 91 15.75 -3.30 -8.38
C ALA A 91 15.79 -1.85 -7.93
N GLY A 92 16.35 -0.97 -8.75
CA GLY A 92 16.39 0.45 -8.46
C GLY A 92 15.00 1.03 -8.31
N TRP A 93 14.09 0.63 -9.20
CA TRP A 93 12.70 1.08 -9.11
C TRP A 93 12.05 0.64 -7.80
N PHE A 94 12.24 -0.63 -7.40
CA PHE A 94 11.69 -1.12 -6.15
C PHE A 94 12.21 -0.32 -4.95
N ILE A 95 13.51 -0.09 -4.90
CA ILE A 95 14.13 0.59 -3.76
C ILE A 95 13.61 2.02 -3.65
N GLU A 96 13.68 2.76 -4.74
CA GLU A 96 13.27 4.17 -4.73
C GLU A 96 11.78 4.33 -4.49
N THR A 97 10.99 3.50 -5.16
CA THR A 97 9.54 3.61 -5.09
C THR A 97 9.03 3.19 -3.71
N MET A 98 9.62 2.13 -3.14
CA MET A 98 9.25 1.70 -1.80
C MET A 98 9.55 2.79 -0.77
N ALA A 99 10.67 3.48 -0.91
CA ALA A 99 11.00 4.57 0.01
C ALA A 99 9.94 5.68 -0.03
N ARG A 100 9.53 6.09 -1.23
CA ARG A 100 8.48 7.10 -1.39
C ARG A 100 7.14 6.61 -0.89
N PHE A 101 6.79 5.37 -1.22
CA PHE A 101 5.52 4.77 -0.85
C PHE A 101 5.39 4.64 0.67
N ARG A 102 6.46 4.19 1.32
CA ARG A 102 6.48 4.10 2.77
C ARG A 102 6.35 5.47 3.42
N GLN A 103 7.02 6.46 2.88
CA GLN A 103 6.99 7.80 3.45
C GLN A 103 5.57 8.35 3.50
N VAL A 104 4.82 8.25 2.40
CA VAL A 104 3.47 8.80 2.38
C VAL A 104 2.48 7.95 3.17
N THR A 105 2.63 6.63 3.16
CA THR A 105 1.68 5.76 3.86
C THR A 105 1.92 5.74 5.36
N GLN A 106 3.18 5.85 5.80
CA GLN A 106 3.48 5.89 7.23
C GLN A 106 2.89 7.12 7.91
N ALA A 107 2.66 8.18 7.16
CA ALA A 107 2.03 9.38 7.70
C ALA A 107 0.62 9.10 8.23
N PHE A 108 -0.03 8.05 7.75
CA PHE A 108 -1.39 7.69 8.19
C PHE A 108 -1.42 6.48 9.09
N LYS A 109 -0.27 5.99 9.52
CA LYS A 109 -0.19 4.78 10.32
C LYS A 109 -0.95 4.90 11.63
N SER A 110 -0.83 6.04 12.30
CA SER A 110 -1.47 6.22 13.57
C SER A 110 -3.00 6.24 13.43
N ALA A 111 -3.52 6.84 12.36
CA ALA A 111 -4.95 6.81 12.09
C ALA A 111 -5.44 5.38 11.87
N THR A 112 -4.69 4.59 11.11
CA THR A 112 -5.02 3.21 10.85
C THR A 112 -4.97 2.37 12.14
N ALA A 113 -3.94 2.57 12.94
CA ALA A 113 -3.76 1.81 14.17
C ALA A 113 -4.85 2.08 15.19
N HIS A 114 -5.39 3.29 15.22
CA HIS A 114 -6.43 3.64 16.19
C HIS A 114 -7.83 3.44 15.64
N GLN A 115 -7.97 3.10 14.40
CA GLN A 115 -9.24 3.10 13.75
C GLN A 115 -10.27 2.19 14.41
N PRO A 116 -9.94 1.01 14.84
CA PRO A 116 -10.97 0.17 15.48
C PRO A 116 -11.45 0.69 16.81
N THR A 117 -10.64 1.52 17.46
CA THR A 117 -11.03 2.00 18.76
C THR A 117 -11.51 3.42 18.69
N ALA A 118 -11.69 3.91 17.60
CA ALA A 118 -11.90 5.30 17.42
C ALA A 118 -13.05 5.78 18.17
N ALA A 119 -13.27 5.47 19.04
CA ALA A 119 -14.07 6.19 19.77
C ALA A 119 -13.52 7.37 20.19
N PRO A 120 -13.50 7.87 20.23
CA PRO A 120 -13.21 8.95 20.39
C PRO A 120 -12.27 9.68 20.31
N LEU A 121 -12.07 9.42 20.29
CA LEU A 121 -11.18 10.15 20.31
C LEU A 121 -11.37 11.17 19.92
N ALA A 122 -11.86 10.94 19.89
CA ALA A 122 -11.84 11.80 19.63
C ALA A 122 -11.76 12.67 20.00
N SER A 123 -11.97 12.58 20.33
CA SER A 123 -11.73 13.40 20.71
C SER A 123 -10.72 13.79 20.74
N GLU A 124 -10.38 13.36 20.81
CA GLU A 124 -9.44 13.81 20.85
C GLU A 124 -9.07 14.50 20.13
N GLY A 125 -9.13 14.54 20.04
CA GLY A 125 -8.62 15.17 19.47
C GLY A 125 -8.86 15.99 18.99
N ILE A 126 -9.27 16.00 19.17
CA ILE A 126 -9.32 16.70 18.81
C ILE A 126 -8.98 17.37 18.80
#